data_3e32af4c2db28b3d902983868b20c6a3
#
_entry.id   3e32af4c2db28b3d902983868b20c6a3
#
_cell.length_a   1.000
_cell.length_b   1.000
_cell.length_c   1.000
_cell.angle_alpha   90.00
_cell.angle_beta   90.00
_cell.angle_gamma   90.00
#
_symmetry.space_group_name_H-M   'P 1'
#
loop_
_entity.id
_entity.type
_entity.pdbx_description
1 polymer ?
#
loop_
_entity_poly.entity_id
_entity_poly.type
_entity_poly.pdbx_seq_one_letter_code
_entity_poly.pdbx_strand_id
1 'polypeptide(L)'
;MKKYIGLLLMLFSLEATAQLHMKAYLQTNHLWRGIEVADGLVITGDVNYSLCNGLFNLGFWGGTNTRGTYKEFNNHISFQYKGFSLALWDTYNFSTGATYNNKEFFNYKAHSTGRFLDAILNYYCGERFPLLISWSTIVFGRDRNKENTANKYSTFCYLEYPIYTKSRWHADAGIGGAFALNKAGSKTNFYGNTNGIVHVLLKVTFDWTLAKHTMPIHACMVWNPQADRAFFQLGIQLFNL
;
A
#
# COMPACT_ATOMS: atom_id res chain seq x y z
N MET A 1 -13.20 -36.24 -4.52
CA MET A 1 -14.16 -35.14 -4.75
C MET A 1 -15.10 -34.91 -3.57
N LYS A 2 -15.81 -35.89 -2.99
CA LYS A 2 -16.75 -35.67 -1.86
C LYS A 2 -16.11 -35.08 -0.59
N LYS A 3 -14.84 -35.33 -0.29
CA LYS A 3 -14.12 -34.78 0.91
C LYS A 3 -13.85 -33.26 0.78
N TYR A 4 -13.68 -32.73 -0.41
CA TYR A 4 -13.42 -31.30 -0.63
C TYR A 4 -14.69 -30.46 -0.65
N ILE A 5 -15.84 -31.08 -0.99
CA ILE A 5 -17.17 -30.45 -0.94
C ILE A 5 -17.55 -30.21 0.53
N GLY A 6 -17.25 -31.15 1.44
CA GLY A 6 -17.46 -30.97 2.90
C GLY A 6 -16.61 -29.85 3.49
N LEU A 7 -15.35 -29.70 3.04
CA LEU A 7 -14.48 -28.60 3.47
C LEU A 7 -14.97 -27.24 2.92
N LEU A 8 -15.45 -27.22 1.69
CA LEU A 8 -16.03 -26.02 1.06
C LEU A 8 -17.33 -25.61 1.78
N LEU A 9 -18.19 -26.56 2.15
CA LEU A 9 -19.42 -26.31 2.89
C LEU A 9 -19.14 -25.89 4.35
N MET A 10 -18.09 -26.40 5.00
CA MET A 10 -17.66 -25.93 6.32
C MET A 10 -17.16 -24.47 6.27
N LEU A 11 -16.56 -24.02 5.19
CA LEU A 11 -16.18 -22.62 5.00
C LEU A 11 -17.38 -21.67 4.84
N PHE A 12 -18.52 -22.20 4.38
CA PHE A 12 -19.78 -21.43 4.27
C PHE A 12 -20.67 -21.48 5.52
N SER A 13 -20.40 -22.38 6.47
CA SER A 13 -21.19 -22.53 7.72
C SER A 13 -20.62 -21.74 8.90
N LEU A 14 -19.50 -21.05 8.73
CA LEU A 14 -19.14 -19.98 9.65
C LEU A 14 -20.18 -18.87 9.40
N GLU A 15 -21.04 -18.61 10.36
CA GLU A 15 -21.82 -17.38 10.46
C GLU A 15 -20.82 -16.23 10.61
N ALA A 16 -20.07 -15.98 9.55
CA ALA A 16 -19.18 -14.86 9.43
C ALA A 16 -20.09 -13.65 9.32
N THR A 17 -20.06 -12.79 10.28
CA THR A 17 -20.45 -11.38 10.12
C THR A 17 -19.49 -10.79 9.10
N ALA A 18 -19.75 -11.12 7.85
CA ALA A 18 -18.93 -10.67 6.75
C ALA A 18 -19.36 -9.24 6.42
N GLN A 19 -18.42 -8.33 6.40
CA GLN A 19 -18.68 -6.93 6.12
C GLN A 19 -17.94 -6.51 4.85
N LEU A 20 -18.70 -5.90 3.94
CA LEU A 20 -18.14 -5.25 2.77
C LEU A 20 -17.73 -3.84 3.16
N HIS A 21 -16.48 -3.47 2.88
CA HIS A 21 -15.95 -2.13 3.06
C HIS A 21 -15.53 -1.56 1.73
N MET A 22 -15.87 -0.30 1.51
CA MET A 22 -15.51 0.42 0.29
C MET A 22 -14.95 1.79 0.64
N LYS A 23 -13.84 2.18 0.01
CA LYS A 23 -13.22 3.49 0.15
C LYS A 23 -12.88 4.06 -1.22
N ALA A 24 -12.98 5.37 -1.37
CA ALA A 24 -12.47 6.05 -2.55
C ALA A 24 -11.80 7.36 -2.17
N TYR A 25 -10.75 7.71 -2.90
CA TYR A 25 -9.97 8.92 -2.70
C TYR A 25 -9.79 9.65 -4.02
N LEU A 26 -9.76 10.97 -3.93
CA LEU A 26 -9.34 11.87 -4.98
C LEU A 26 -8.10 12.62 -4.49
N GLN A 27 -6.99 12.56 -5.26
CA GLN A 27 -5.69 13.06 -4.85
C GLN A 27 -5.00 13.79 -6.01
N THR A 28 -4.17 14.78 -5.71
CA THR A 28 -3.45 15.54 -6.73
C THR A 28 -2.35 14.75 -7.42
N ASN A 29 -1.87 13.69 -6.79
CA ASN A 29 -0.88 12.73 -7.31
C ASN A 29 -1.00 11.43 -6.52
N HIS A 30 -0.27 10.37 -6.91
CA HIS A 30 -0.17 9.13 -6.14
C HIS A 30 1.25 8.97 -5.60
N LEU A 31 1.38 9.06 -4.27
CA LEU A 31 2.63 8.89 -3.56
C LEU A 31 2.70 7.50 -2.90
N TRP A 32 3.82 6.83 -3.03
CA TRP A 32 4.05 5.53 -2.42
C TRP A 32 5.49 5.40 -1.92
N ARG A 33 5.71 5.31 -0.61
CA ARG A 33 7.01 5.06 0.04
C ARG A 33 8.15 5.96 -0.47
N GLY A 34 7.89 7.27 -0.57
CA GLY A 34 8.88 8.24 -1.03
C GLY A 34 9.00 8.36 -2.55
N ILE A 35 8.13 7.68 -3.31
CA ILE A 35 8.06 7.72 -4.77
C ILE A 35 6.75 8.37 -5.20
N GLU A 36 6.80 9.27 -6.16
CA GLU A 36 5.63 9.70 -6.91
C GLU A 36 5.38 8.70 -8.04
N VAL A 37 4.35 7.85 -7.85
CA VAL A 37 3.98 6.79 -8.81
C VAL A 37 3.21 7.37 -9.99
N ALA A 38 2.40 8.41 -9.72
CA ALA A 38 1.64 9.12 -10.74
C ALA A 38 1.52 10.59 -10.39
N ASP A 39 1.70 11.46 -11.36
CA ASP A 39 1.39 12.88 -11.31
C ASP A 39 -0.04 13.17 -11.80
N GLY A 40 -0.52 14.37 -11.48
CA GLY A 40 -1.87 14.82 -11.83
C GLY A 40 -2.96 14.16 -11.01
N LEU A 41 -4.20 14.59 -11.23
CA LEU A 41 -5.35 14.16 -10.44
C LEU A 41 -5.58 12.65 -10.56
N VAL A 42 -5.52 11.95 -9.43
CA VAL A 42 -5.66 10.50 -9.31
C VAL A 42 -6.92 10.17 -8.51
N ILE A 43 -7.70 9.23 -9.01
CA ILE A 43 -8.77 8.57 -8.25
C ILE A 43 -8.32 7.16 -7.90
N THR A 44 -8.52 6.76 -6.65
CA THR A 44 -8.26 5.41 -6.17
C THR A 44 -9.46 4.85 -5.44
N GLY A 45 -9.63 3.54 -5.48
CA GLY A 45 -10.68 2.83 -4.77
C GLY A 45 -10.15 1.55 -4.15
N ASP A 46 -10.70 1.21 -2.98
CA ASP A 46 -10.47 -0.06 -2.30
C ASP A 46 -11.81 -0.69 -1.97
N VAL A 47 -11.97 -1.95 -2.30
CA VAL A 47 -13.13 -2.77 -1.95
C VAL A 47 -12.60 -4.01 -1.24
N ASN A 48 -12.98 -4.19 0.02
CA ASN A 48 -12.55 -5.35 0.76
C ASN A 48 -13.69 -6.00 1.56
N TYR A 49 -13.53 -7.29 1.76
CA TYR A 49 -14.46 -8.15 2.46
C TYR A 49 -13.80 -8.68 3.72
N SER A 50 -14.36 -8.31 4.88
CA SER A 50 -13.88 -8.72 6.18
C SER A 50 -14.57 -10.00 6.65
N LEU A 51 -13.78 -10.93 7.17
CA LEU A 51 -14.21 -12.23 7.71
C LEU A 51 -13.80 -12.34 9.17
N CYS A 52 -14.52 -13.16 9.95
CA CYS A 52 -14.19 -13.47 11.33
C CYS A 52 -14.01 -12.20 12.20
N ASN A 53 -14.98 -11.30 12.16
CA ASN A 53 -14.94 -10.01 12.89
C ASN A 53 -13.70 -9.15 12.54
N GLY A 54 -13.31 -9.09 11.28
CA GLY A 54 -12.18 -8.29 10.81
C GLY A 54 -10.82 -8.95 10.95
N LEU A 55 -10.77 -10.21 11.44
CA LEU A 55 -9.50 -10.94 11.57
C LEU A 55 -8.82 -11.18 10.22
N PHE A 56 -9.61 -11.49 9.18
CA PHE A 56 -9.14 -11.66 7.80
C PHE A 56 -9.84 -10.67 6.88
N ASN A 57 -9.09 -10.12 5.93
CA ASN A 57 -9.65 -9.26 4.90
C ASN A 57 -9.12 -9.70 3.54
N LEU A 58 -10.00 -9.70 2.54
CA LEU A 58 -9.71 -9.95 1.13
C LEU A 58 -10.18 -8.75 0.34
N GLY A 59 -9.39 -8.23 -0.56
CA GLY A 59 -9.82 -7.05 -1.30
C GLY A 59 -9.11 -6.79 -2.61
N PHE A 60 -9.61 -5.75 -3.25
CA PHE A 60 -9.09 -5.20 -4.49
C PHE A 60 -8.89 -3.70 -4.30
N TRP A 61 -7.76 -3.24 -4.75
CA TRP A 61 -7.46 -1.83 -4.84
C TRP A 61 -7.19 -1.46 -6.30
N GLY A 62 -7.65 -0.31 -6.73
CA GLY A 62 -7.39 0.20 -8.06
C GLY A 62 -7.17 1.69 -8.08
N GLY A 63 -6.41 2.16 -9.05
CA GLY A 63 -6.13 3.57 -9.23
C GLY A 63 -5.89 3.96 -10.69
N THR A 64 -6.33 5.18 -11.04
CA THR A 64 -6.06 5.79 -12.35
C THR A 64 -5.95 7.29 -12.22
N ASN A 65 -5.21 7.94 -13.11
CA ASN A 65 -5.20 9.39 -13.21
C ASN A 65 -6.10 9.88 -14.35
N THR A 66 -6.47 11.16 -14.32
CA THR A 66 -7.34 11.78 -15.33
C THR A 66 -6.77 11.78 -16.74
N ARG A 67 -5.44 11.65 -16.88
CA ARG A 67 -4.75 11.54 -18.18
C ARG A 67 -4.78 10.13 -18.75
N GLY A 68 -5.18 9.10 -17.97
CA GLY A 68 -5.14 7.69 -18.37
C GLY A 68 -3.74 7.11 -18.52
N THR A 69 -2.71 7.82 -18.10
CA THR A 69 -1.31 7.39 -18.15
C THR A 69 -0.93 6.48 -16.98
N TYR A 70 -1.60 6.65 -15.83
CA TYR A 70 -1.47 5.78 -14.67
C TYR A 70 -2.66 4.84 -14.56
N LYS A 71 -2.38 3.55 -14.42
CA LYS A 71 -3.38 2.49 -14.20
C LYS A 71 -2.77 1.41 -13.34
N GLU A 72 -3.42 1.09 -12.24
CA GLU A 72 -2.97 0.04 -11.32
C GLU A 72 -4.16 -0.73 -10.77
N PHE A 73 -3.99 -2.03 -10.58
CA PHE A 73 -4.95 -2.93 -9.96
C PHE A 73 -4.21 -3.93 -9.08
N ASN A 74 -4.60 -4.02 -7.82
CA ASN A 74 -3.96 -4.84 -6.82
C ASN A 74 -4.98 -5.76 -6.17
N ASN A 75 -4.60 -7.02 -5.95
CA ASN A 75 -5.30 -7.91 -5.04
C ASN A 75 -4.61 -7.86 -3.69
N HIS A 76 -5.35 -7.95 -2.58
CA HIS A 76 -4.73 -8.04 -1.28
C HIS A 76 -5.47 -8.97 -0.33
N ILE A 77 -4.70 -9.57 0.56
CA ILE A 77 -5.20 -10.33 1.70
C ILE A 77 -4.49 -9.83 2.94
N SER A 78 -5.20 -9.70 4.05
CA SER A 78 -4.60 -9.37 5.33
C SER A 78 -5.19 -10.16 6.49
N PHE A 79 -4.35 -10.33 7.50
CA PHE A 79 -4.67 -10.83 8.82
C PHE A 79 -4.39 -9.74 9.85
N GLN A 80 -5.33 -9.51 10.79
CA GLN A 80 -5.20 -8.46 11.81
C GLN A 80 -5.52 -9.04 13.18
N TYR A 81 -4.64 -8.82 14.16
CA TYR A 81 -4.86 -9.25 15.54
C TYR A 81 -4.07 -8.38 16.52
N LYS A 82 -4.77 -7.78 17.51
CA LYS A 82 -4.18 -7.03 18.65
C LYS A 82 -3.03 -6.08 18.27
N GLY A 83 -3.27 -5.19 17.32
CA GLY A 83 -2.26 -4.23 16.86
C GLY A 83 -1.31 -4.77 15.79
N PHE A 84 -1.22 -6.08 15.59
CA PHE A 84 -0.51 -6.67 14.45
C PHE A 84 -1.38 -6.72 13.21
N SER A 85 -0.78 -6.45 12.07
CA SER A 85 -1.36 -6.67 10.76
C SER A 85 -0.31 -7.27 9.84
N LEU A 86 -0.65 -8.40 9.22
CA LEU A 86 0.14 -9.03 8.17
C LEU A 86 -0.66 -8.97 6.88
N ALA A 87 -0.09 -8.43 5.81
CA ALA A 87 -0.76 -8.34 4.52
C ALA A 87 0.15 -8.83 3.39
N LEU A 88 -0.47 -9.35 2.34
CA LEU A 88 0.18 -9.65 1.07
C LEU A 88 -0.58 -8.91 -0.02
N TRP A 89 0.14 -8.08 -0.77
CA TRP A 89 -0.36 -7.31 -1.91
C TRP A 89 0.23 -7.84 -3.19
N ASP A 90 -0.62 -8.21 -4.14
CA ASP A 90 -0.27 -8.55 -5.51
C ASP A 90 -0.49 -7.31 -6.38
N THR A 91 0.57 -6.56 -6.61
CA THR A 91 0.52 -5.28 -7.30
C THR A 91 0.77 -5.44 -8.79
N TYR A 92 -0.19 -4.97 -9.60
CA TYR A 92 -0.08 -4.92 -11.05
C TYR A 92 -0.32 -3.51 -11.58
N ASN A 93 0.77 -2.83 -11.90
CA ASN A 93 0.73 -1.54 -12.55
C ASN A 93 0.85 -1.73 -14.07
N PHE A 94 -0.18 -1.33 -14.81
CA PHE A 94 -0.27 -1.44 -16.26
C PHE A 94 -0.34 -0.07 -16.94
N SER A 95 0.31 0.91 -16.33
CA SER A 95 0.42 2.28 -16.80
C SER A 95 1.02 2.35 -18.21
N THR A 96 0.61 3.35 -18.98
CA THR A 96 1.14 3.61 -20.30
C THR A 96 2.61 4.01 -20.19
N GLY A 97 3.50 3.40 -21.01
CA GLY A 97 4.92 3.71 -20.98
C GLY A 97 5.73 3.00 -19.88
N ALA A 98 5.14 2.06 -19.15
CA ALA A 98 5.90 1.22 -18.22
C ALA A 98 7.02 0.46 -18.94
N THR A 99 8.21 0.42 -18.34
CA THR A 99 9.40 -0.26 -18.90
C THR A 99 9.44 -1.77 -18.61
N TYR A 100 8.48 -2.26 -17.84
CA TYR A 100 8.28 -3.67 -17.52
C TYR A 100 7.04 -4.22 -18.25
N ASN A 101 6.80 -5.53 -18.15
CA ASN A 101 5.65 -6.19 -18.76
C ASN A 101 4.32 -5.67 -18.12
N ASN A 102 3.64 -4.80 -18.84
CA ASN A 102 2.37 -4.20 -18.45
C ASN A 102 1.17 -4.68 -19.27
N LYS A 103 1.33 -5.80 -20.00
CA LYS A 103 0.31 -6.32 -20.93
C LYS A 103 -0.26 -7.68 -20.51
N GLU A 104 0.52 -8.48 -19.79
CA GLU A 104 0.16 -9.85 -19.42
C GLU A 104 -0.31 -9.91 -17.97
N PHE A 105 -1.61 -9.76 -17.76
CA PHE A 105 -2.22 -9.72 -16.42
C PHE A 105 -1.93 -10.98 -15.60
N PHE A 106 -1.98 -12.16 -16.19
CA PHE A 106 -1.77 -13.44 -15.49
C PHE A 106 -0.33 -13.97 -15.59
N ASN A 107 0.63 -13.14 -15.95
CA ASN A 107 2.03 -13.56 -15.94
C ASN A 107 2.61 -13.51 -14.52
N TYR A 108 2.82 -14.69 -13.93
CA TYR A 108 3.47 -14.91 -12.64
C TYR A 108 4.87 -15.54 -12.78
N LYS A 109 5.53 -15.40 -13.93
CA LYS A 109 6.92 -15.85 -14.12
C LYS A 109 7.86 -14.75 -13.62
N ALA A 110 8.61 -14.99 -12.54
CA ALA A 110 9.40 -13.98 -11.83
C ALA A 110 10.29 -13.12 -12.73
N HIS A 111 10.89 -13.69 -13.78
CA HIS A 111 11.83 -13.01 -14.69
C HIS A 111 11.14 -12.22 -15.83
N SER A 112 9.83 -12.36 -16.01
CA SER A 112 9.11 -11.68 -17.11
C SER A 112 7.82 -11.00 -16.69
N THR A 113 7.40 -11.15 -15.43
CA THR A 113 6.20 -10.50 -14.90
C THR A 113 6.40 -9.00 -14.68
N GLY A 114 5.34 -8.22 -14.89
CA GLY A 114 5.27 -6.82 -14.43
C GLY A 114 4.72 -6.67 -13.01
N ARG A 115 4.31 -7.78 -12.39
CA ARG A 115 3.78 -7.80 -11.02
C ARG A 115 4.89 -7.83 -9.98
N PHE A 116 4.51 -7.49 -8.76
CA PHE A 116 5.28 -7.83 -7.58
C PHE A 116 4.35 -8.17 -6.42
N LEU A 117 4.80 -9.10 -5.57
CA LEU A 117 4.14 -9.41 -4.30
C LEU A 117 4.88 -8.70 -3.17
N ASP A 118 4.14 -7.91 -2.41
CA ASP A 118 4.65 -7.13 -1.27
C ASP A 118 4.07 -7.69 0.03
N ALA A 119 4.92 -8.23 0.89
CA ALA A 119 4.57 -8.71 2.21
C ALA A 119 4.79 -7.58 3.22
N ILE A 120 3.74 -7.23 3.95
CA ILE A 120 3.71 -6.08 4.85
C ILE A 120 3.36 -6.56 6.25
N LEU A 121 4.21 -6.27 7.21
CA LEU A 121 3.97 -6.45 8.64
C LEU A 121 3.87 -5.08 9.29
N ASN A 122 2.76 -4.81 9.97
CA ASN A 122 2.58 -3.62 10.79
C ASN A 122 2.35 -4.00 12.25
N TYR A 123 2.81 -3.13 13.12
CA TYR A 123 2.49 -3.17 14.54
C TYR A 123 2.14 -1.77 15.05
N TYR A 124 0.95 -1.64 15.61
CA TYR A 124 0.51 -0.44 16.30
C TYR A 124 0.68 -0.64 17.81
N CYS A 125 1.49 0.23 18.44
CA CYS A 125 1.86 0.09 19.85
C CYS A 125 0.71 0.39 20.83
N GLY A 126 -0.43 0.87 20.33
CA GLY A 126 -1.65 1.15 21.10
C GLY A 126 -1.82 2.62 21.48
N GLU A 127 -2.97 2.95 22.07
CA GLU A 127 -3.39 4.36 22.31
C GLU A 127 -2.46 5.13 23.24
N ARG A 128 -1.84 4.45 24.21
CA ARG A 128 -0.93 5.09 25.17
C ARG A 128 0.38 5.58 24.51
N PHE A 129 0.82 4.90 23.47
CA PHE A 129 1.98 5.26 22.65
C PHE A 129 1.65 4.94 21.20
N PRO A 130 0.99 5.85 20.49
CA PRO A 130 0.37 5.59 19.19
C PRO A 130 1.39 5.53 18.04
N LEU A 131 2.47 4.77 18.22
CA LEU A 131 3.50 4.54 17.20
C LEU A 131 3.05 3.40 16.28
N LEU A 132 3.05 3.66 14.99
CA LEU A 132 2.97 2.64 13.94
C LEU A 132 4.39 2.25 13.51
N ILE A 133 4.68 0.97 13.54
CA ILE A 133 5.89 0.36 13.02
C ILE A 133 5.50 -0.50 11.82
N SER A 134 6.16 -0.31 10.68
CA SER A 134 5.90 -1.09 9.47
C SER A 134 7.18 -1.67 8.89
N TRP A 135 7.10 -2.91 8.46
CA TRP A 135 8.12 -3.62 7.70
C TRP A 135 7.48 -4.21 6.45
N SER A 136 7.99 -3.85 5.29
CA SER A 136 7.47 -4.34 4.01
C SER A 136 8.61 -4.86 3.17
N THR A 137 8.40 -6.01 2.52
CA THR A 137 9.41 -6.63 1.65
C THR A 137 8.74 -7.13 0.38
N ILE A 138 9.29 -6.75 -0.77
CA ILE A 138 8.89 -7.32 -2.05
C ILE A 138 9.47 -8.72 -2.16
N VAL A 139 8.61 -9.74 -2.00
CA VAL A 139 9.02 -11.13 -1.90
C VAL A 139 9.07 -11.86 -3.24
N PHE A 140 8.43 -11.30 -4.26
CA PHE A 140 8.35 -11.91 -5.59
C PHE A 140 8.10 -10.86 -6.69
N GLY A 141 8.46 -11.19 -7.93
CA GLY A 141 8.10 -10.48 -9.14
C GLY A 141 9.22 -9.60 -9.68
N ARG A 142 8.89 -8.41 -10.20
CA ARG A 142 9.80 -7.53 -10.96
C ARG A 142 10.89 -6.83 -10.14
N ASP A 143 10.97 -7.08 -8.84
CA ASP A 143 12.05 -6.57 -7.99
C ASP A 143 13.31 -7.44 -8.13
N ARG A 144 14.01 -7.29 -9.25
CA ARG A 144 15.13 -8.17 -9.62
C ARG A 144 16.43 -7.40 -9.80
N ASN A 145 17.54 -8.12 -9.69
CA ASN A 145 18.86 -7.60 -10.02
C ASN A 145 18.97 -7.27 -11.53
N LYS A 146 20.00 -6.54 -11.90
CA LYS A 146 20.22 -6.07 -13.28
C LYS A 146 20.29 -7.23 -14.29
N GLU A 147 20.86 -8.34 -13.90
CA GLU A 147 21.01 -9.56 -14.70
C GLU A 147 19.72 -10.39 -14.76
N ASN A 148 18.70 -10.00 -14.04
CA ASN A 148 17.41 -10.69 -13.95
C ASN A 148 17.51 -12.16 -13.48
N THR A 149 18.49 -12.46 -12.63
CA THR A 149 18.75 -13.81 -12.12
C THR A 149 18.24 -14.02 -10.70
N ALA A 150 18.08 -12.95 -9.90
CA ALA A 150 17.68 -13.03 -8.50
C ALA A 150 16.78 -11.88 -8.08
N ASN A 151 15.87 -12.14 -7.15
CA ASN A 151 15.10 -11.10 -6.46
C ASN A 151 16.01 -10.29 -5.53
N LYS A 152 15.81 -8.99 -5.47
CA LYS A 152 16.52 -8.10 -4.51
C LYS A 152 15.95 -8.19 -3.11
N TYR A 153 14.67 -8.55 -2.98
CA TYR A 153 13.91 -8.46 -1.72
C TYR A 153 14.02 -7.05 -1.13
N SER A 154 13.65 -6.08 -1.96
CA SER A 154 13.64 -4.67 -1.56
C SER A 154 12.70 -4.48 -0.39
N THR A 155 13.22 -3.91 0.68
CA THR A 155 12.56 -3.77 1.96
C THR A 155 12.42 -2.30 2.30
N PHE A 156 11.27 -1.94 2.86
CA PHE A 156 10.96 -0.61 3.37
C PHE A 156 10.52 -0.72 4.82
N CYS A 157 11.23 -0.04 5.73
CA CYS A 157 10.87 0.08 7.13
C CYS A 157 10.34 1.48 7.39
N TYR A 158 9.25 1.59 8.16
CA TYR A 158 8.58 2.85 8.38
C TYR A 158 8.11 3.00 9.82
N LEU A 159 8.23 4.20 10.34
CA LEU A 159 7.67 4.65 11.61
C LEU A 159 6.78 5.85 11.36
N GLU A 160 5.57 5.85 11.96
CA GLU A 160 4.65 6.99 11.93
C GLU A 160 4.12 7.26 13.33
N TYR A 161 4.03 8.53 13.67
CA TYR A 161 3.54 8.98 14.96
C TYR A 161 2.59 10.17 14.79
N PRO A 162 1.39 10.17 15.41
CA PRO A 162 0.51 11.33 15.42
C PRO A 162 1.09 12.39 16.38
N ILE A 163 1.56 13.49 15.80
CA ILE A 163 2.20 14.59 16.56
C ILE A 163 1.18 15.61 17.07
N TYR A 164 -0.04 15.59 16.54
CA TYR A 164 -1.12 16.46 16.97
C TYR A 164 -2.48 15.82 16.69
N THR A 165 -3.37 15.86 17.68
CA THR A 165 -4.78 15.44 17.52
C THR A 165 -5.63 16.33 18.39
N LYS A 166 -6.47 17.17 17.78
CA LYS A 166 -7.42 18.01 18.48
C LYS A 166 -8.65 18.27 17.61
N SER A 167 -9.83 17.93 18.14
CA SER A 167 -11.10 18.09 17.46
C SER A 167 -11.11 17.38 16.09
N ARG A 168 -11.20 18.12 15.00
CA ARG A 168 -11.22 17.63 13.61
C ARG A 168 -9.85 17.65 12.93
N TRP A 169 -8.80 18.06 13.65
CA TRP A 169 -7.47 18.22 13.09
C TRP A 169 -6.55 17.15 13.61
N HIS A 170 -5.83 16.52 12.70
CA HIS A 170 -4.80 15.52 12.97
C HIS A 170 -3.54 15.90 12.22
N ALA A 171 -2.40 15.66 12.82
CA ALA A 171 -1.13 15.76 12.12
C ALA A 171 -0.25 14.57 12.48
N ASP A 172 0.32 13.95 11.45
CA ASP A 172 1.19 12.78 11.55
C ASP A 172 2.56 13.11 10.99
N ALA A 173 3.61 12.63 11.64
CA ALA A 173 4.96 12.64 11.14
C ALA A 173 5.46 11.22 10.96
N GLY A 174 6.21 10.98 9.89
CA GLY A 174 6.71 9.65 9.58
C GLY A 174 8.10 9.66 8.96
N ILE A 175 8.83 8.57 9.16
CA ILE A 175 10.15 8.36 8.57
C ILE A 175 10.27 6.92 8.08
N GLY A 176 10.81 6.75 6.86
CA GLY A 176 11.01 5.44 6.24
C GLY A 176 12.34 5.31 5.54
N GLY A 177 12.94 4.15 5.70
CA GLY A 177 14.17 3.77 5.04
C GLY A 177 14.01 2.53 4.18
N ALA A 178 14.82 2.43 3.14
CA ALA A 178 14.78 1.32 2.21
C ALA A 178 16.16 0.69 1.98
N PHE A 179 16.16 -0.61 1.74
CA PHE A 179 17.34 -1.40 1.42
C PHE A 179 16.96 -2.70 0.70
N ALA A 180 17.92 -3.40 0.13
CA ALA A 180 17.74 -4.74 -0.42
C ALA A 180 18.32 -5.79 0.53
N LEU A 181 17.55 -6.84 0.86
CA LEU A 181 18.03 -7.97 1.66
C LEU A 181 19.02 -8.84 0.88
N ASN A 182 18.79 -9.00 -0.42
CA ASN A 182 19.72 -9.70 -1.30
C ASN A 182 20.56 -8.68 -2.06
N LYS A 183 21.83 -8.60 -1.70
CA LYS A 183 22.77 -7.64 -2.31
C LYS A 183 23.24 -8.01 -3.71
N ALA A 184 22.90 -9.16 -4.27
CA ALA A 184 23.21 -9.70 -5.60
C ALA A 184 23.93 -8.70 -6.55
N GLY A 185 25.12 -8.22 -6.15
CA GLY A 185 25.98 -7.31 -6.91
C GLY A 185 25.60 -5.83 -6.94
N SER A 186 24.52 -5.40 -6.31
CA SER A 186 24.03 -4.02 -6.39
C SER A 186 23.52 -3.51 -5.02
N LYS A 187 23.79 -2.23 -4.74
CA LYS A 187 23.18 -1.53 -3.59
C LYS A 187 21.78 -0.96 -3.92
N THR A 188 21.30 -1.12 -5.15
CA THR A 188 20.00 -0.60 -5.58
C THR A 188 18.87 -1.42 -5.00
N ASN A 189 17.80 -0.78 -4.60
CA ASN A 189 16.55 -1.38 -4.19
C ASN A 189 15.40 -0.80 -5.03
N PHE A 190 14.18 -1.27 -4.82
CA PHE A 190 13.01 -0.84 -5.59
C PHE A 190 12.70 0.66 -5.41
N TYR A 191 13.11 1.24 -4.29
CA TYR A 191 12.78 2.60 -3.87
C TYR A 191 13.90 3.61 -4.14
N GLY A 192 15.10 3.15 -4.52
CA GLY A 192 16.23 4.05 -4.75
C GLY A 192 17.52 3.32 -5.17
N ASN A 193 18.52 4.14 -5.49
CA ASN A 193 19.80 3.67 -6.02
C ASN A 193 20.75 3.13 -4.94
N THR A 194 20.45 3.37 -3.66
CA THR A 194 21.26 2.93 -2.52
C THR A 194 20.36 2.73 -1.30
N ASN A 195 20.88 2.09 -0.26
CA ASN A 195 20.20 1.99 1.03
C ASN A 195 20.17 3.35 1.71
N GLY A 196 19.07 3.68 2.37
CA GLY A 196 18.96 4.95 3.12
C GLY A 196 17.53 5.37 3.40
N ILE A 197 17.39 6.58 3.92
CA ILE A 197 16.09 7.21 4.16
C ILE A 197 15.54 7.68 2.81
N VAL A 198 14.36 7.18 2.47
CA VAL A 198 13.66 7.48 1.21
C VAL A 198 12.32 8.18 1.42
N HIS A 199 11.89 8.32 2.69
CA HIS A 199 10.56 8.84 3.01
C HIS A 199 10.59 9.58 4.34
N VAL A 200 10.36 10.89 4.30
CA VAL A 200 10.08 11.72 5.47
C VAL A 200 8.74 12.39 5.22
N LEU A 201 7.76 12.10 6.07
CA LEU A 201 6.36 12.53 5.93
C LEU A 201 6.01 13.58 6.98
N LEU A 202 5.30 14.60 6.54
CA LEU A 202 4.43 15.42 7.37
C LEU A 202 3.06 15.45 6.70
N LYS A 203 2.02 15.01 7.41
CA LYS A 203 0.65 14.96 6.93
C LYS A 203 -0.27 15.69 7.90
N VAL A 204 -1.12 16.56 7.39
CA VAL A 204 -2.19 17.22 8.14
C VAL A 204 -3.53 16.81 7.55
N THR A 205 -4.45 16.37 8.40
CA THR A 205 -5.80 15.93 8.00
C THR A 205 -6.83 16.77 8.74
N PHE A 206 -7.87 17.17 8.03
CA PHE A 206 -9.07 17.81 8.56
C PHE A 206 -10.29 16.95 8.26
N ASP A 207 -11.01 16.54 9.29
CA ASP A 207 -12.25 15.77 9.18
C ASP A 207 -13.41 16.67 8.79
N TRP A 208 -13.64 16.84 7.49
CA TRP A 208 -14.76 17.59 6.97
C TRP A 208 -16.02 16.72 6.98
N THR A 209 -17.09 17.24 7.57
CA THR A 209 -18.37 16.52 7.66
C THR A 209 -19.41 17.21 6.75
N LEU A 210 -19.95 16.46 5.80
CA LEU A 210 -21.01 16.90 4.90
C LEU A 210 -22.18 15.90 5.00
N ALA A 211 -23.39 16.40 5.32
CA ALA A 211 -24.62 15.59 5.40
C ALA A 211 -24.44 14.29 6.23
N LYS A 212 -23.78 14.35 7.38
CA LYS A 212 -23.46 13.26 8.32
C LYS A 212 -22.36 12.30 7.84
N HIS A 213 -21.77 12.51 6.67
CA HIS A 213 -20.62 11.74 6.20
C HIS A 213 -19.33 12.51 6.48
N THR A 214 -18.38 11.87 7.13
CA THR A 214 -17.04 12.44 7.34
C THR A 214 -16.20 12.14 6.12
N MET A 215 -15.63 13.18 5.53
CA MET A 215 -14.77 13.16 4.34
C MET A 215 -13.43 13.81 4.73
N PRO A 216 -12.45 13.04 5.20
CA PRO A 216 -11.14 13.58 5.57
C PRO A 216 -10.45 14.21 4.38
N ILE A 217 -10.04 15.48 4.55
CA ILE A 217 -9.22 16.21 3.59
C ILE A 217 -7.80 16.23 4.16
N HIS A 218 -6.81 15.88 3.38
CA HIS A 218 -5.43 15.88 3.84
C HIS A 218 -4.51 16.66 2.91
N ALA A 219 -3.50 17.26 3.51
CA ALA A 219 -2.32 17.78 2.84
C ALA A 219 -1.11 17.04 3.39
N CYS A 220 -0.25 16.51 2.52
CA CYS A 220 0.98 15.93 2.97
C CYS A 220 2.16 16.38 2.13
N MET A 221 3.32 16.50 2.80
CA MET A 221 4.62 16.69 2.20
C MET A 221 5.43 15.42 2.44
N VAL A 222 6.01 14.91 1.39
CA VAL A 222 6.94 13.78 1.42
C VAL A 222 8.27 14.22 0.85
N TRP A 223 9.32 14.09 1.65
CA TRP A 223 10.69 14.30 1.20
C TRP A 223 11.41 12.97 1.08
N ASN A 224 12.04 12.74 -0.07
CA ASN A 224 12.94 11.62 -0.30
C ASN A 224 14.39 12.16 -0.32
N PRO A 225 15.13 12.05 0.80
CA PRO A 225 16.52 12.57 0.88
C PRO A 225 17.46 11.90 -0.10
N GLN A 226 17.24 10.60 -0.38
CA GLN A 226 18.14 9.84 -1.26
C GLN A 226 18.00 10.24 -2.73
N ALA A 227 16.79 10.63 -3.15
CA ALA A 227 16.53 11.10 -4.51
C ALA A 227 16.64 12.63 -4.64
N ASP A 228 16.84 13.35 -3.51
CA ASP A 228 16.79 14.81 -3.40
C ASP A 228 15.49 15.37 -4.01
N ARG A 229 14.35 14.78 -3.64
CA ARG A 229 13.04 15.14 -4.13
C ARG A 229 12.04 15.37 -3.00
N ALA A 230 11.22 16.39 -3.18
CA ALA A 230 10.08 16.64 -2.30
C ALA A 230 8.79 16.61 -3.14
N PHE A 231 7.74 16.05 -2.55
CA PHE A 231 6.42 15.95 -3.17
C PHE A 231 5.39 16.55 -2.23
N PHE A 232 4.39 17.17 -2.82
CA PHE A 232 3.22 17.68 -2.11
C PHE A 232 1.97 17.01 -2.67
N GLN A 233 1.05 16.61 -1.78
CA GLN A 233 -0.21 16.01 -2.16
C GLN A 233 -1.34 16.65 -1.38
N LEU A 234 -2.41 16.97 -2.07
CA LEU A 234 -3.74 17.21 -1.49
C LEU A 234 -4.63 16.02 -1.82
N GLY A 235 -5.45 15.61 -0.87
CA GLY A 235 -6.39 14.54 -1.11
C GLY A 235 -7.64 14.66 -0.25
N ILE A 236 -8.69 14.02 -0.71
CA ILE A 236 -9.97 13.89 0.00
C ILE A 236 -10.43 12.44 -0.09
N GLN A 237 -10.88 11.91 1.03
CA GLN A 237 -11.60 10.65 1.06
C GLN A 237 -13.07 10.93 0.72
N LEU A 238 -13.54 10.41 -0.41
CA LEU A 238 -14.89 10.67 -0.93
C LEU A 238 -15.96 9.94 -0.13
N PHE A 239 -15.65 8.69 0.25
CA PHE A 239 -16.50 7.87 1.13
C PHE A 239 -15.68 6.76 1.80
N ASN A 240 -16.27 6.22 2.89
CA ASN A 240 -15.82 5.03 3.62
C ASN A 240 -17.09 4.32 4.13
N LEU A 241 -17.46 3.21 3.51
CA LEU A 241 -18.67 2.43 3.76
C LEU A 241 -18.34 1.07 4.36
#